data_f440283f78cc2281475a112cf3fcaa47
#
_entry.id   f440283f78cc2281475a112cf3fcaa47
#
_cell.length_a   1.000
_cell.length_b   1.000
_cell.length_c   1.000
_cell.angle_alpha   90.00
_cell.angle_beta   90.00
_cell.angle_gamma   90.00
#
_symmetry.space_group_name_H-M   'P 1'
#
loop_
_entity.id
_entity.type
_entity.pdbx_description
1 polymer ?
#
loop_
_entity_poly.entity_id
_entity_poly.type
_entity_poly.pdbx_seq_one_letter_code
_entity_poly.pdbx_strand_id
1 'polypeptide(L)'
;MTYWINTVSRGHVLRGVAGGFTQANHGKPQMLRRMARGDWIVFYSPKTDYPDGAALQAFTAIGQVTDDEVYQVDMDPEFQPWRRRVEFLSCSETPIRPLLDDLDFVEDTTRWGYRFRFGVFAIDEHDFEVIRTAMTG
;
A
#
# COMPACT_ATOMS: atom_id res chain seq x y z
N MET A 1 -4.57 -11.19 -12.62
CA MET A 1 -4.67 -10.00 -11.74
C MET A 1 -4.04 -10.29 -10.40
N THR A 2 -3.19 -9.41 -9.94
CA THR A 2 -2.52 -9.54 -8.65
C THR A 2 -3.04 -8.47 -7.69
N TYR A 3 -3.12 -8.83 -6.42
CA TYR A 3 -3.52 -7.93 -5.33
C TYR A 3 -2.32 -7.67 -4.45
N TRP A 4 -2.00 -6.40 -4.23
CA TRP A 4 -0.78 -5.98 -3.55
C TRP A 4 -1.09 -5.24 -2.26
N ILE A 5 -0.23 -5.39 -1.26
CA ILE A 5 -0.16 -4.47 -0.12
C ILE A 5 1.14 -3.68 -0.26
N ASN A 6 1.06 -2.36 -0.10
CA ASN A 6 2.20 -1.48 -0.01
C ASN A 6 2.21 -0.84 1.39
N THR A 7 3.32 -1.01 2.11
CA THR A 7 3.47 -0.52 3.48
C THR A 7 4.18 0.83 3.46
N VAL A 8 3.44 1.89 3.74
CA VAL A 8 3.96 3.27 3.74
C VAL A 8 3.24 4.10 4.80
N SER A 9 3.93 5.10 5.35
CA SER A 9 3.32 6.01 6.33
C SER A 9 2.13 6.76 5.70
N ARG A 10 1.18 7.14 6.55
CA ARG A 10 -0.04 7.85 6.10
C ARG A 10 0.28 9.12 5.33
N GLY A 11 1.25 9.90 5.78
CA GLY A 11 1.64 11.13 5.08
C GLY A 11 2.07 10.88 3.64
N HIS A 12 2.85 9.82 3.40
CA HIS A 12 3.25 9.40 2.05
C HIS A 12 2.06 8.93 1.22
N VAL A 13 1.16 8.14 1.82
CA VAL A 13 -0.05 7.67 1.15
C VAL A 13 -0.89 8.84 0.67
N LEU A 14 -1.12 9.82 1.52
CA LEU A 14 -1.94 10.98 1.17
C LEU A 14 -1.36 11.80 0.03
N ARG A 15 -0.03 11.93 -0.03
CA ARG A 15 0.63 12.58 -1.17
C ARG A 15 0.41 11.79 -2.47
N GLY A 16 0.47 10.47 -2.38
CA GLY A 16 0.18 9.60 -3.52
C GLY A 16 -1.26 9.71 -3.98
N VAL A 17 -2.20 9.73 -3.05
CA VAL A 17 -3.63 9.90 -3.36
C VAL A 17 -3.86 11.23 -4.08
N ALA A 18 -3.28 12.31 -3.57
CA ALA A 18 -3.41 13.63 -4.19
C ALA A 18 -2.81 13.67 -5.59
N GLY A 19 -1.70 12.96 -5.84
CA GLY A 19 -1.00 12.95 -7.12
C GLY A 19 -1.35 11.81 -8.06
N GLY A 20 -2.13 10.83 -7.61
CA GLY A 20 -2.49 9.66 -8.43
C GLY A 20 -1.33 8.69 -8.65
N PHE A 21 -0.47 8.48 -7.66
CA PHE A 21 0.70 7.61 -7.80
C PHE A 21 1.01 6.84 -6.53
N THR A 22 1.87 5.81 -6.68
CA THR A 22 2.48 5.11 -5.55
C THR A 22 3.99 5.01 -5.72
N GLN A 23 4.70 5.04 -4.61
CA GLN A 23 6.13 4.75 -4.49
C GLN A 23 6.32 3.59 -3.51
N ALA A 24 7.47 2.93 -3.57
CA ALA A 24 7.79 1.81 -2.68
C ALA A 24 9.29 1.79 -2.40
N ASN A 25 9.66 1.21 -1.26
CA ASN A 25 11.06 0.91 -0.93
C ASN A 25 12.01 2.10 -1.16
N HIS A 26 11.66 3.25 -0.61
CA HIS A 26 12.45 4.49 -0.71
C HIS A 26 12.68 4.97 -2.15
N GLY A 27 11.65 4.81 -2.99
CA GLY A 27 11.68 5.28 -4.38
C GLY A 27 12.34 4.33 -5.37
N LYS A 28 12.67 3.11 -4.97
CA LYS A 28 13.28 2.10 -5.86
C LYS A 28 12.23 1.45 -6.76
N PRO A 29 12.60 1.05 -7.99
CA PRO A 29 11.62 0.57 -8.96
C PRO A 29 11.31 -0.93 -8.92
N GLN A 30 12.11 -1.76 -8.22
CA GLN A 30 12.05 -3.22 -8.36
C GLN A 30 10.66 -3.81 -8.14
N MET A 31 10.02 -3.49 -7.01
CA MET A 31 8.70 -4.04 -6.69
C MET A 31 7.60 -3.42 -7.57
N LEU A 32 7.75 -2.15 -7.90
CA LEU A 32 6.77 -1.47 -8.76
C LEU A 32 6.73 -2.05 -10.18
N ARG A 33 7.88 -2.54 -10.67
CA ARG A 33 7.96 -3.19 -11.99
C ARG A 33 7.18 -4.50 -12.07
N ARG A 34 6.93 -5.13 -10.94
CA ARG A 34 6.16 -6.38 -10.88
C ARG A 34 4.66 -6.17 -11.03
N MET A 35 4.19 -4.94 -10.87
CA MET A 35 2.76 -4.62 -10.96
C MET A 35 2.35 -4.47 -12.42
N ALA A 36 1.15 -4.94 -12.74
CA ALA A 36 0.55 -4.84 -14.06
C ALA A 36 -0.66 -3.91 -14.03
N ARG A 37 -0.99 -3.32 -15.18
CA ARG A 37 -2.23 -2.54 -15.32
C ARG A 37 -3.41 -3.39 -14.86
N GLY A 38 -4.26 -2.81 -14.03
CA GLY A 38 -5.43 -3.48 -13.49
C GLY A 38 -5.20 -4.17 -12.14
N ASP A 39 -3.95 -4.33 -11.70
CA ASP A 39 -3.67 -4.85 -10.37
C ASP A 39 -4.20 -3.89 -9.31
N TRP A 40 -4.68 -4.47 -8.20
CA TRP A 40 -5.15 -3.70 -7.07
C TRP A 40 -4.05 -3.50 -6.03
N ILE A 41 -4.06 -2.35 -5.37
CA ILE A 41 -3.13 -2.04 -4.28
C ILE A 41 -3.93 -1.55 -3.09
N VAL A 42 -3.65 -2.13 -1.92
CA VAL A 42 -4.11 -1.64 -0.62
C VAL A 42 -2.90 -1.08 0.11
N PHE A 43 -3.05 0.06 0.75
CA PHE A 43 -1.96 0.71 1.48
C PHE A 43 -2.15 0.50 2.97
N TYR A 44 -1.15 -0.07 3.60
CA TYR A 44 -1.10 -0.22 5.05
C TYR A 44 -0.13 0.80 5.65
N SER A 45 -0.60 1.56 6.63
CA SER A 45 0.22 2.57 7.30
C SER A 45 0.43 2.19 8.77
N PRO A 46 1.66 1.77 9.13
CA PRO A 46 1.95 1.49 10.54
C PRO A 46 1.97 2.74 11.38
N LYS A 47 2.31 3.88 10.78
CA LYS A 47 2.45 5.18 11.45
C LYS A 47 1.86 6.30 10.62
N THR A 48 1.59 7.43 11.26
CA THR A 48 1.11 8.64 10.56
C THR A 48 2.18 9.24 9.67
N ASP A 49 3.45 9.24 10.12
CA ASP A 49 4.58 9.80 9.40
C ASP A 49 5.83 8.95 9.61
N TYR A 50 6.79 9.09 8.74
CA TYR A 50 8.07 8.38 8.82
C TYR A 50 9.19 9.39 9.06
N PRO A 51 10.14 9.10 9.98
CA PRO A 51 10.20 7.90 10.85
C PRO A 51 9.51 8.05 12.21
N ASP A 52 9.12 9.26 12.63
CA ASP A 52 8.77 9.58 14.00
C ASP A 52 7.28 9.83 14.24
N GLY A 53 6.43 9.40 13.35
CA GLY A 53 4.97 9.55 13.50
C GLY A 53 4.39 8.67 14.60
N ALA A 54 3.14 8.96 14.99
CA ALA A 54 2.37 8.16 15.93
C ALA A 54 1.98 6.82 15.30
N ALA A 55 1.84 5.78 16.12
CA ALA A 55 1.34 4.48 15.67
C ALA A 55 -0.07 4.62 15.12
N LEU A 56 -0.33 4.06 13.95
CA LEU A 56 -1.65 4.08 13.31
C LEU A 56 -2.20 2.68 13.07
N GLN A 57 -1.41 1.80 12.45
CA GLN A 57 -1.77 0.40 12.23
C GLN A 57 -3.10 0.24 11.51
N ALA A 58 -3.26 0.93 10.39
CA ALA A 58 -4.50 0.94 9.62
C ALA A 58 -4.26 0.88 8.12
N PHE A 59 -5.24 0.34 7.40
CA PHE A 59 -5.30 0.48 5.94
C PHE A 59 -5.80 1.89 5.63
N THR A 60 -5.06 2.62 4.80
CA THR A 60 -5.26 4.06 4.61
C THR A 60 -5.69 4.46 3.20
N ALA A 61 -5.50 3.60 2.21
CA ALA A 61 -5.94 3.85 0.84
C ALA A 61 -6.08 2.55 0.07
N ILE A 62 -6.83 2.61 -1.02
CA ILE A 62 -7.03 1.50 -1.94
C ILE A 62 -7.15 2.07 -3.35
N GLY A 63 -6.51 1.42 -4.33
CA GLY A 63 -6.57 1.86 -5.72
C GLY A 63 -6.18 0.78 -6.70
N GLN A 64 -6.18 1.15 -7.96
CA GLN A 64 -5.88 0.25 -9.07
C GLN A 64 -4.79 0.84 -9.94
N VAL A 65 -3.82 0.02 -10.34
CA VAL A 65 -2.74 0.44 -11.23
C VAL A 65 -3.30 0.72 -12.62
N THR A 66 -2.97 1.87 -13.19
CA THR A 66 -3.53 2.33 -14.46
C THR A 66 -2.53 2.47 -15.60
N ASP A 67 -1.24 2.28 -15.33
CA ASP A 67 -0.20 2.34 -16.37
C ASP A 67 0.43 0.96 -16.61
N ASP A 68 1.32 0.88 -17.60
CA ASP A 68 1.96 -0.37 -17.99
C ASP A 68 3.41 -0.48 -17.51
N GLU A 69 3.97 0.61 -17.00
CA GLU A 69 5.37 0.62 -16.57
C GLU A 69 5.66 1.72 -15.56
N VAL A 70 6.79 1.57 -14.87
CA VAL A 70 7.26 2.57 -13.91
C VAL A 70 7.71 3.84 -14.65
N TYR A 71 7.62 4.98 -13.96
CA TYR A 71 8.20 6.23 -14.42
C TYR A 71 8.99 6.88 -13.28
N GLN A 72 9.97 7.69 -13.65
CA GLN A 72 10.85 8.36 -12.69
C GLN A 72 10.52 9.83 -12.59
N VAL A 73 10.59 10.37 -11.39
CA VAL A 73 10.29 11.77 -11.10
C VAL A 73 11.51 12.45 -10.50
N ASP A 74 11.75 13.68 -10.89
CA ASP A 74 12.86 14.50 -10.41
C ASP A 74 12.34 15.36 -9.25
N MET A 75 12.44 14.86 -8.03
CA MET A 75 11.99 15.61 -6.84
C MET A 75 13.03 16.62 -6.36
N ASP A 76 14.30 16.19 -6.32
CA ASP A 76 15.45 17.05 -6.05
C ASP A 76 16.71 16.36 -6.59
N PRO A 77 17.88 17.04 -6.62
CA PRO A 77 19.09 16.45 -7.19
C PRO A 77 19.54 15.14 -6.55
N GLU A 78 19.13 14.88 -5.32
CA GLU A 78 19.54 13.70 -4.57
C GLU A 78 18.45 12.63 -4.50
N PHE A 79 17.23 12.92 -4.96
CA PHE A 79 16.13 11.99 -4.87
C PHE A 79 15.27 12.01 -6.12
N GLN A 80 15.34 10.91 -6.89
CA GLN A 80 14.62 10.74 -8.14
C GLN A 80 13.83 9.42 -8.08
N PRO A 81 12.72 9.40 -7.32
CA PRO A 81 11.97 8.16 -7.08
C PRO A 81 11.24 7.66 -8.32
N TRP A 82 11.05 6.33 -8.37
CA TRP A 82 10.22 5.68 -9.37
C TRP A 82 8.80 5.52 -8.83
N ARG A 83 7.82 5.61 -9.72
CA ARG A 83 6.39 5.59 -9.39
C ARG A 83 5.60 4.73 -10.36
N ARG A 84 4.41 4.31 -9.92
CA ARG A 84 3.35 3.78 -10.79
C ARG A 84 2.11 4.67 -10.63
N ARG A 85 1.35 4.82 -11.71
CA ARG A 85 0.08 5.55 -11.66
C ARG A 85 -1.00 4.69 -11.06
N VAL A 86 -1.80 5.27 -10.17
CA VAL A 86 -2.86 4.59 -9.44
C VAL A 86 -4.11 5.45 -9.45
N GLU A 87 -5.26 4.82 -9.77
CA GLU A 87 -6.57 5.43 -9.56
C GLU A 87 -7.09 4.99 -8.20
N PHE A 88 -7.21 5.94 -7.29
CA PHE A 88 -7.63 5.68 -5.92
C PHE A 88 -9.16 5.73 -5.80
N LEU A 89 -9.71 4.84 -4.98
CA LEU A 89 -11.12 4.82 -4.63
C LEU A 89 -11.35 5.66 -3.38
N SER A 90 -12.56 6.21 -3.25
CA SER A 90 -13.03 6.77 -1.98
C SER A 90 -13.16 5.64 -0.96
N CYS A 91 -12.59 5.83 0.22
CA CYS A 91 -12.59 4.80 1.26
C CYS A 91 -12.46 5.43 2.64
N SER A 92 -12.70 4.62 3.67
CA SER A 92 -12.46 4.98 5.06
C SER A 92 -11.18 4.29 5.54
N GLU A 93 -10.38 4.99 6.32
CA GLU A 93 -9.24 4.38 6.99
C GLU A 93 -9.74 3.31 7.96
N THR A 94 -9.11 2.14 7.92
CA THR A 94 -9.62 0.96 8.62
C THR A 94 -8.53 0.32 9.44
N PRO A 95 -8.65 0.28 10.79
CA PRO A 95 -7.67 -0.40 11.63
C PRO A 95 -7.53 -1.87 11.27
N ILE A 96 -6.30 -2.38 11.30
CA ILE A 96 -6.04 -3.78 10.94
C ILE A 96 -6.50 -4.77 12.03
N ARG A 97 -6.41 -4.38 13.30
CA ARG A 97 -6.63 -5.33 14.40
C ARG A 97 -7.97 -6.08 14.35
N PRO A 98 -9.11 -5.44 14.04
CA PRO A 98 -10.37 -6.18 13.91
C PRO A 98 -10.40 -7.19 12.75
N LEU A 99 -9.48 -7.09 11.79
CA LEU A 99 -9.46 -7.94 10.60
C LEU A 99 -8.48 -9.12 10.72
N LEU A 100 -7.64 -9.16 11.76
CA LEU A 100 -6.52 -10.11 11.84
C LEU A 100 -6.95 -11.56 11.69
N ASP A 101 -8.06 -11.96 12.29
CA ASP A 101 -8.53 -13.34 12.26
C ASP A 101 -9.09 -13.74 10.88
N ASP A 102 -9.42 -12.77 10.04
CA ASP A 102 -10.00 -13.01 8.72
C ASP A 102 -8.98 -12.97 7.60
N LEU A 103 -7.74 -12.59 7.89
CA LEU A 103 -6.68 -12.42 6.87
C LEU A 103 -5.79 -13.66 6.81
N ASP A 104 -5.78 -14.32 5.64
CA ASP A 104 -5.01 -15.56 5.43
C ASP A 104 -3.51 -15.34 5.53
N PHE A 105 -3.01 -14.15 5.12
CA PHE A 105 -1.57 -13.89 5.20
C PHE A 105 -1.08 -13.71 6.64
N VAL A 106 -1.98 -13.52 7.59
CA VAL A 106 -1.66 -13.44 9.01
C VAL A 106 -1.72 -14.86 9.58
N GLU A 107 -0.59 -15.58 9.51
CA GLU A 107 -0.52 -16.96 9.98
C GLU A 107 -0.49 -17.05 11.50
N ASP A 108 0.10 -16.05 12.16
CA ASP A 108 0.23 -15.98 13.61
C ASP A 108 -0.20 -14.59 14.07
N THR A 109 -1.34 -14.52 14.76
CA THR A 109 -1.88 -13.24 15.23
C THR A 109 -1.01 -12.55 16.28
N THR A 110 -0.08 -13.27 16.92
CA THR A 110 0.89 -12.66 17.84
C THR A 110 2.05 -12.01 17.10
N ARG A 111 2.24 -12.34 15.81
CA ARG A 111 3.29 -11.79 14.94
C ARG A 111 2.70 -11.21 13.66
N TRP A 112 1.54 -10.65 13.75
CA TRP A 112 0.80 -10.20 12.56
C TRP A 112 1.54 -9.17 11.72
N GLY A 113 2.45 -8.40 12.31
CA GLY A 113 3.21 -7.37 11.58
C GLY A 113 4.37 -7.91 10.74
N TYR A 114 4.68 -9.21 10.79
CA TYR A 114 5.87 -9.76 10.16
C TYR A 114 5.95 -9.48 8.65
N ARG A 115 4.86 -9.73 7.91
CA ARG A 115 4.84 -9.55 6.45
C ARG A 115 5.04 -8.10 6.03
N PHE A 116 4.62 -7.15 6.86
CA PHE A 116 4.75 -5.71 6.53
C PHE A 116 6.21 -5.24 6.50
N ARG A 117 7.14 -6.01 7.03
CA ARG A 117 8.57 -5.71 6.97
C ARG A 117 9.13 -5.74 5.54
N PHE A 118 8.45 -6.41 4.62
CA PHE A 118 8.89 -6.51 3.23
C PHE A 118 8.47 -5.33 2.36
N GLY A 119 7.70 -4.40 2.89
CA GLY A 119 7.23 -3.22 2.16
C GLY A 119 6.08 -3.54 1.22
N VAL A 120 6.38 -4.19 0.08
CA VAL A 120 5.37 -4.58 -0.91
C VAL A 120 5.30 -6.11 -0.95
N PHE A 121 4.08 -6.66 -0.90
CA PHE A 121 3.87 -8.10 -1.06
C PHE A 121 2.50 -8.38 -1.64
N ALA A 122 2.35 -9.54 -2.30
CA ALA A 122 1.08 -9.97 -2.88
C ALA A 122 0.22 -10.69 -1.83
N ILE A 123 -1.09 -10.52 -1.96
CA ILE A 123 -2.09 -11.22 -1.15
C ILE A 123 -3.07 -11.93 -2.07
N ASP A 124 -3.87 -12.83 -1.52
CA ASP A 124 -4.91 -13.52 -2.30
C ASP A 124 -6.17 -12.67 -2.42
N GLU A 125 -7.08 -13.10 -3.29
CA GLU A 125 -8.35 -12.40 -3.52
C GLU A 125 -9.19 -12.32 -2.26
N HIS A 126 -9.19 -13.39 -1.46
CA HIS A 126 -9.95 -13.43 -0.20
C HIS A 126 -9.51 -12.30 0.73
N ASP A 127 -8.22 -12.15 0.96
CA ASP A 127 -7.69 -11.12 1.85
C ASP A 127 -7.96 -9.73 1.30
N PHE A 128 -7.80 -9.56 -0.02
CA PHE A 128 -8.12 -8.29 -0.65
C PHE A 128 -9.59 -7.91 -0.43
N GLU A 129 -10.52 -8.84 -0.62
CA GLU A 129 -11.95 -8.57 -0.46
C GLU A 129 -12.33 -8.27 1.00
N VAL A 130 -11.68 -8.93 1.96
CA VAL A 130 -11.87 -8.60 3.39
C VAL A 130 -11.51 -7.14 3.64
N ILE A 131 -10.34 -6.71 3.16
CA ILE A 131 -9.85 -5.35 3.36
C ILE A 131 -10.73 -4.34 2.59
N ARG A 132 -11.00 -4.60 1.32
CA ARG A 132 -11.80 -3.72 0.48
C ARG A 132 -13.20 -3.49 1.06
N THR A 133 -13.85 -4.54 1.48
CA THR A 133 -15.18 -4.45 2.08
C THR A 133 -15.16 -3.59 3.34
N ALA A 134 -14.14 -3.77 4.19
CA ALA A 134 -14.01 -2.97 5.40
C ALA A 134 -13.76 -1.49 5.10
N MET A 135 -13.03 -1.18 4.02
CA MET A 135 -12.67 0.19 3.66
C MET A 135 -13.77 0.91 2.86
N THR A 136 -14.49 0.19 2.00
CA THR A 136 -15.44 0.81 1.05
C THR A 136 -16.90 0.40 1.30
N GLY A 137 -17.09 -0.61 2.09
CA GLY A 137 -18.43 -1.09 2.46
C GLY A 137 -19.04 -0.29 3.56
#